data_974fac8c575a097db3b287dba81c50b9
#
_entry.id   974fac8c575a097db3b287dba81c50b9
#
_cell.length_a   1.000
_cell.length_b   1.000
_cell.length_c   1.000
_cell.angle_alpha   90.00
_cell.angle_beta   90.00
_cell.angle_gamma   90.00
#
_symmetry.space_group_name_H-M   'P 1'
#
loop_
_entity.id
_entity.type
_entity.pdbx_description
1 polymer ?
#
loop_
_entity_poly.entity_id
_entity_poly.type
_entity_poly.pdbx_seq_one_letter_code
_entity_poly.pdbx_strand_id
1 'polypeptide(L)'
;RNKRFEYDMVARERFELSSAGPEPATFKDIESVVSRFWEYCRVDERLEPRVAKDYKNIARRFLRLSNGVVSHESVRAYLKTYLDKAPKTYNNQLCGLRAFISRFLSRPELMEGLKKAHEPKEYDHEIPTKDQLRRAFNALTDVREKAIFLFYATTGLRCSEVLRLNRYEDIDFKLRAVKSKHDTRTKKAGITFYNEECEEYLLKYLNSREDQKERLFSIGWRPFLRIWDKASEAAGMRITPQVLRIWFSTEMGELGVPDRYVDIFQGRAPKTVLAKHYTGKGLERLKRIYDKAGLRVLN
;
A
#
# COMPACT_ATOMS: atom_id res chain seq x y z
N ARG A 1 7.88 -15.24 30.52
CA ARG A 1 9.34 -15.52 30.43
C ARG A 1 9.64 -16.94 29.98
N ASN A 2 8.85 -17.98 30.37
CA ASN A 2 9.15 -19.38 30.06
C ASN A 2 8.86 -19.86 28.64
N LYS A 3 7.90 -19.28 27.93
CA LYS A 3 7.57 -19.71 26.55
C LYS A 3 8.63 -19.32 25.49
N ARG A 4 9.42 -18.28 25.73
CA ARG A 4 10.53 -17.89 24.85
C ARG A 4 11.69 -18.88 24.93
N PHE A 5 11.91 -19.48 26.12
CA PHE A 5 12.92 -20.51 26.35
C PHE A 5 12.56 -21.86 25.71
N GLU A 6 11.28 -22.27 25.69
CA GLU A 6 10.85 -23.52 25.07
C GLU A 6 10.92 -23.46 23.54
N TYR A 7 10.60 -22.30 22.90
CA TYR A 7 10.77 -22.15 21.45
C TYR A 7 12.25 -22.13 21.03
N ASP A 8 13.12 -21.52 21.83
CA ASP A 8 14.57 -21.53 21.60
C ASP A 8 15.17 -22.95 21.78
N MET A 9 14.67 -23.73 22.72
CA MET A 9 15.10 -25.14 22.92
C MET A 9 14.63 -26.06 21.78
N VAL A 10 13.37 -25.95 21.35
CA VAL A 10 12.82 -26.75 20.24
C VAL A 10 13.46 -26.36 18.89
N ALA A 11 13.88 -25.12 18.72
CA ALA A 11 14.69 -24.70 17.57
C ALA A 11 16.12 -25.24 17.66
N ARG A 12 16.70 -25.31 18.85
CA ARG A 12 18.05 -25.86 19.09
C ARG A 12 18.11 -27.38 19.00
N GLU A 13 17.13 -28.09 19.53
CA GLU A 13 17.13 -29.59 19.55
C GLU A 13 16.87 -30.23 18.18
N ARG A 14 16.32 -29.52 17.22
CA ARG A 14 16.13 -30.01 15.83
C ARG A 14 17.17 -29.54 14.83
N PHE A 15 18.01 -28.59 15.20
CA PHE A 15 19.17 -28.16 14.44
C PHE A 15 20.39 -28.30 15.34
N GLU A 16 21.01 -29.51 15.35
CA GLU A 16 22.37 -29.67 15.87
C GLU A 16 23.28 -28.72 15.12
N LEU A 17 23.38 -27.48 15.65
CA LEU A 17 24.39 -26.54 15.23
C LEU A 17 25.67 -26.95 15.92
N SER A 18 26.50 -27.68 15.23
CA SER A 18 27.89 -27.95 15.59
C SER A 18 28.59 -26.63 15.95
N SER A 19 29.34 -26.64 17.04
CA SER A 19 30.09 -25.49 17.58
C SER A 19 31.35 -25.11 16.78
N ALA A 20 31.48 -25.56 15.54
CA ALA A 20 32.59 -25.27 14.64
C ALA A 20 32.11 -24.36 13.50
N GLY A 21 32.46 -23.06 13.55
CA GLY A 21 32.36 -22.08 12.46
C GLY A 21 30.99 -21.87 11.79
N PRO A 22 30.83 -20.97 10.86
CA PRO A 22 29.55 -20.74 10.16
C PRO A 22 29.30 -21.81 9.11
N GLU A 23 29.04 -23.08 9.55
CA GLU A 23 28.63 -24.13 8.62
C GLU A 23 27.28 -23.77 7.98
N PRO A 24 27.11 -24.03 6.68
CA PRO A 24 25.88 -23.77 5.98
C PRO A 24 24.74 -24.65 6.53
N ALA A 25 23.66 -24.03 7.02
CA ALA A 25 22.46 -24.77 7.37
C ALA A 25 21.76 -25.23 6.09
N THR A 26 21.39 -26.51 6.00
CA THR A 26 20.69 -27.05 4.84
C THR A 26 19.30 -27.52 5.22
N PHE A 27 18.29 -27.01 4.53
CA PHE A 27 16.89 -27.33 4.73
C PHE A 27 16.38 -28.23 3.60
N LYS A 28 16.06 -29.49 3.93
CA LYS A 28 15.48 -30.47 3.00
C LYS A 28 13.98 -30.16 2.73
N ASP A 29 13.24 -29.79 3.78
CA ASP A 29 11.82 -29.42 3.65
C ASP A 29 11.64 -27.89 3.71
N ILE A 30 11.72 -27.26 2.54
CA ILE A 30 11.59 -25.81 2.37
C ILE A 30 10.19 -25.32 2.80
N GLU A 31 9.13 -26.05 2.48
CA GLU A 31 7.77 -25.57 2.74
C GLU A 31 7.44 -25.60 4.24
N SER A 32 7.94 -26.56 4.98
CA SER A 32 7.81 -26.60 6.44
C SER A 32 8.51 -25.40 7.09
N VAL A 33 9.77 -25.12 6.71
CA VAL A 33 10.52 -23.98 7.23
C VAL A 33 9.83 -22.65 6.91
N VAL A 34 9.38 -22.49 5.67
CA VAL A 34 8.70 -21.28 5.20
C VAL A 34 7.35 -21.09 5.92
N SER A 35 6.65 -22.18 6.25
CA SER A 35 5.39 -22.11 7.00
C SER A 35 5.63 -21.65 8.44
N ARG A 36 6.65 -22.20 9.11
CA ARG A 36 7.06 -21.78 10.47
C ARG A 36 7.55 -20.32 10.49
N PHE A 37 8.29 -19.91 9.47
CA PHE A 37 8.72 -18.51 9.34
C PHE A 37 7.52 -17.56 9.18
N TRP A 38 6.50 -17.95 8.42
CA TRP A 38 5.27 -17.15 8.31
C TRP A 38 4.55 -17.01 9.66
N GLU A 39 4.46 -18.11 10.43
CA GLU A 39 3.90 -18.11 11.77
C GLU A 39 4.68 -17.16 12.69
N TYR A 40 6.01 -17.27 12.70
CA TYR A 40 6.90 -16.35 13.41
C TYR A 40 6.65 -14.88 13.03
N CYS A 41 6.55 -14.57 11.74
CA CYS A 41 6.23 -13.20 11.28
C CYS A 41 4.89 -12.69 11.82
N ARG A 42 3.89 -13.58 11.96
CA ARG A 42 2.54 -13.21 12.39
C ARG A 42 2.39 -13.14 13.91
N VAL A 43 2.99 -14.09 14.64
CA VAL A 43 2.80 -14.26 16.08
C VAL A 43 3.87 -13.47 16.86
N ASP A 44 5.14 -13.70 16.55
CA ASP A 44 6.26 -13.14 17.33
C ASP A 44 6.53 -11.69 16.91
N GLU A 45 6.68 -11.44 15.61
CA GLU A 45 6.96 -10.11 15.06
C GLU A 45 5.70 -9.25 14.89
N ARG A 46 4.51 -9.84 14.97
CA ARG A 46 3.20 -9.16 14.79
C ARG A 46 3.12 -8.33 13.51
N LEU A 47 3.75 -8.83 12.44
CA LEU A 47 3.71 -8.15 11.15
C LEU A 47 2.31 -8.20 10.54
N GLU A 48 1.98 -7.19 9.76
CA GLU A 48 0.77 -7.16 8.93
C GLU A 48 0.72 -8.40 8.01
N PRO A 49 -0.46 -9.02 7.75
CA PRO A 49 -0.57 -10.24 6.93
C PRO A 49 0.11 -10.13 5.58
N ARG A 50 0.03 -8.96 4.94
CA ARG A 50 0.66 -8.71 3.64
C ARG A 50 2.18 -8.73 3.74
N VAL A 51 2.75 -8.05 4.74
CA VAL A 51 4.21 -8.01 4.94
C VAL A 51 4.74 -9.40 5.27
N ALA A 52 4.07 -10.14 6.16
CA ALA A 52 4.41 -11.52 6.49
C ALA A 52 4.38 -12.43 5.24
N LYS A 53 3.36 -12.26 4.36
CA LYS A 53 3.27 -12.98 3.09
C LYS A 53 4.42 -12.63 2.14
N ASP A 54 4.77 -11.36 2.05
CA ASP A 54 5.89 -10.91 1.20
C ASP A 54 7.22 -11.49 1.70
N TYR A 55 7.47 -11.46 3.01
CA TYR A 55 8.67 -12.06 3.63
C TYR A 55 8.70 -13.59 3.47
N LYS A 56 7.56 -14.26 3.66
CA LYS A 56 7.43 -15.70 3.36
C LYS A 56 7.84 -16.01 1.92
N ASN A 57 7.38 -15.24 0.96
CA ASN A 57 7.70 -15.44 -0.45
C ASN A 57 9.18 -15.18 -0.77
N ILE A 58 9.80 -14.21 -0.08
CA ILE A 58 11.23 -13.93 -0.20
C ILE A 58 12.03 -15.13 0.32
N ALA A 59 11.75 -15.62 1.53
CA ALA A 59 12.41 -16.78 2.11
C ALA A 59 12.26 -18.03 1.23
N ARG A 60 11.05 -18.28 0.71
CA ARG A 60 10.78 -19.40 -0.21
C ARG A 60 11.64 -19.32 -1.48
N ARG A 61 11.70 -18.17 -2.13
CA ARG A 61 12.51 -17.97 -3.34
C ARG A 61 13.98 -18.14 -3.06
N PHE A 62 14.46 -17.59 -1.96
CA PHE A 62 15.85 -17.74 -1.52
C PHE A 62 16.21 -19.22 -1.30
N LEU A 63 15.44 -19.94 -0.49
CA LEU A 63 15.71 -21.36 -0.19
C LEU A 63 15.65 -22.22 -1.46
N ARG A 64 14.73 -21.97 -2.38
CA ARG A 64 14.65 -22.70 -3.64
C ARG A 64 15.87 -22.44 -4.52
N LEU A 65 16.33 -21.18 -4.63
CA LEU A 65 17.50 -20.84 -5.44
C LEU A 65 18.80 -21.40 -4.84
N SER A 66 18.89 -21.48 -3.52
CA SER A 66 20.05 -22.00 -2.80
C SER A 66 19.98 -23.51 -2.52
N ASN A 67 18.98 -24.24 -3.06
CA ASN A 67 18.71 -25.63 -2.76
C ASN A 67 18.65 -25.93 -1.24
N GLY A 68 18.08 -24.99 -0.48
CA GLY A 68 17.95 -25.09 0.98
C GLY A 68 19.20 -24.68 1.75
N VAL A 69 20.30 -24.36 1.08
CA VAL A 69 21.57 -23.99 1.74
C VAL A 69 21.53 -22.53 2.17
N VAL A 70 21.78 -22.26 3.46
CA VAL A 70 21.83 -20.90 4.04
C VAL A 70 23.26 -20.60 4.47
N SER A 71 23.99 -19.87 3.64
CA SER A 71 25.35 -19.39 3.89
C SER A 71 25.47 -17.94 3.44
N HIS A 72 26.57 -17.28 3.82
CA HIS A 72 26.84 -15.91 3.34
C HIS A 72 26.92 -15.84 1.80
N GLU A 73 27.54 -16.86 1.16
CA GLU A 73 27.66 -16.98 -0.28
C GLU A 73 26.30 -17.12 -0.97
N SER A 74 25.43 -17.98 -0.43
CA SER A 74 24.08 -18.17 -0.98
C SER A 74 23.23 -16.92 -0.88
N VAL A 75 23.36 -16.15 0.21
CA VAL A 75 22.69 -14.84 0.40
C VAL A 75 23.18 -13.84 -0.64
N ARG A 76 24.51 -13.77 -0.85
CA ARG A 76 25.10 -12.88 -1.87
C ARG A 76 24.66 -13.28 -3.28
N ALA A 77 24.67 -14.58 -3.59
CA ALA A 77 24.22 -15.09 -4.89
C ALA A 77 22.75 -14.71 -5.17
N TYR A 78 21.88 -14.88 -4.16
CA TYR A 78 20.49 -14.46 -4.27
C TYR A 78 20.35 -12.93 -4.50
N LEU A 79 20.98 -12.09 -3.68
CA LEU A 79 20.90 -10.65 -3.81
C LEU A 79 21.48 -10.14 -5.13
N LYS A 80 22.51 -10.82 -5.68
CA LYS A 80 23.08 -10.50 -6.99
C LYS A 80 22.03 -10.52 -8.10
N THR A 81 21.01 -11.39 -8.02
CA THR A 81 19.91 -11.44 -9.01
C THR A 81 19.02 -10.20 -9.01
N TYR A 82 19.18 -9.32 -8.03
CA TYR A 82 18.41 -8.07 -7.87
C TYR A 82 19.23 -6.79 -8.08
N LEU A 83 20.51 -6.88 -8.45
CA LEU A 83 21.37 -5.68 -8.62
C LEU A 83 20.85 -4.74 -9.71
N ASP A 84 20.33 -5.31 -10.82
CA ASP A 84 19.79 -4.54 -11.94
C ASP A 84 18.31 -4.13 -11.73
N LYS A 85 17.74 -4.39 -10.56
CA LYS A 85 16.37 -3.99 -10.22
C LYS A 85 16.38 -2.66 -9.47
N ALA A 86 15.20 -1.99 -9.46
CA ALA A 86 15.05 -0.76 -8.70
C ALA A 86 15.58 -0.91 -7.26
N PRO A 87 16.30 0.09 -6.70
CA PRO A 87 16.88 0.04 -5.35
C PRO A 87 15.91 -0.41 -4.27
N LYS A 88 14.66 0.05 -4.36
CA LYS A 88 13.59 -0.36 -3.43
C LYS A 88 13.27 -1.85 -3.50
N THR A 89 13.35 -2.45 -4.69
CA THR A 89 13.14 -3.90 -4.87
C THR A 89 14.24 -4.68 -4.18
N TYR A 90 15.51 -4.31 -4.41
CA TYR A 90 16.66 -4.90 -3.72
C TYR A 90 16.53 -4.77 -2.20
N ASN A 91 16.21 -3.58 -1.71
CA ASN A 91 16.05 -3.30 -0.29
C ASN A 91 14.94 -4.14 0.36
N ASN A 92 13.84 -4.39 -0.35
CA ASN A 92 12.77 -5.27 0.12
C ASN A 92 13.25 -6.73 0.26
N GLN A 93 14.06 -7.24 -0.72
CA GLN A 93 14.65 -8.56 -0.61
C GLN A 93 15.59 -8.65 0.60
N LEU A 94 16.46 -7.69 0.76
CA LEU A 94 17.39 -7.62 1.89
C LEU A 94 16.65 -7.58 3.24
N CYS A 95 15.57 -6.80 3.36
CA CYS A 95 14.76 -6.74 4.58
C CYS A 95 14.09 -8.09 4.89
N GLY A 96 13.54 -8.76 3.89
CA GLY A 96 12.93 -10.08 4.04
C GLY A 96 13.95 -11.15 4.45
N LEU A 97 15.16 -11.14 3.84
CA LEU A 97 16.25 -12.04 4.23
C LEU A 97 16.76 -11.77 5.65
N ARG A 98 16.88 -10.50 6.06
CA ARG A 98 17.24 -10.18 7.45
C ARG A 98 16.20 -10.70 8.44
N ALA A 99 14.91 -10.58 8.11
CA ALA A 99 13.86 -11.16 8.95
C ALA A 99 13.98 -12.69 9.05
N PHE A 100 14.26 -13.35 7.95
CA PHE A 100 14.40 -14.79 7.90
C PHE A 100 15.70 -15.28 8.57
N ILE A 101 16.85 -14.77 8.14
CA ILE A 101 18.16 -15.27 8.54
C ILE A 101 18.57 -14.75 9.92
N SER A 102 18.55 -13.42 10.11
CA SER A 102 19.05 -12.83 11.36
C SER A 102 18.10 -13.02 12.54
N ARG A 103 16.77 -12.94 12.31
CA ARG A 103 15.80 -12.96 13.39
C ARG A 103 15.20 -14.35 13.62
N PHE A 104 14.70 -15.00 12.55
CA PHE A 104 14.06 -16.32 12.69
C PHE A 104 15.08 -17.47 12.85
N LEU A 105 16.14 -17.48 12.03
CA LEU A 105 17.20 -18.50 12.14
C LEU A 105 18.27 -18.14 13.19
N SER A 106 18.23 -16.92 13.77
CA SER A 106 19.21 -16.43 14.75
C SER A 106 20.66 -16.45 14.24
N ARG A 107 20.85 -16.14 12.92
CA ARG A 107 22.18 -16.14 12.27
C ARG A 107 22.52 -14.79 11.64
N PRO A 108 22.66 -13.72 12.45
CA PRO A 108 22.93 -12.37 11.94
C PRO A 108 24.28 -12.27 11.22
N GLU A 109 25.28 -13.07 11.57
CA GLU A 109 26.61 -13.12 10.98
C GLU A 109 26.57 -13.38 9.46
N LEU A 110 25.59 -14.12 8.96
CA LEU A 110 25.44 -14.39 7.53
C LEU A 110 24.93 -13.17 6.74
N MET A 111 24.51 -12.13 7.42
CA MET A 111 24.02 -10.89 6.82
C MET A 111 24.99 -9.71 6.98
N GLU A 112 26.15 -9.96 7.58
CA GLU A 112 27.17 -8.91 7.80
C GLU A 112 27.67 -8.33 6.48
N GLY A 113 28.03 -7.05 6.48
CA GLY A 113 28.54 -6.34 5.31
C GLY A 113 27.48 -6.02 4.22
N LEU A 114 26.28 -6.62 4.25
CA LEU A 114 25.24 -6.36 3.28
C LEU A 114 24.51 -5.04 3.59
N LYS A 115 24.68 -4.05 2.73
CA LYS A 115 24.08 -2.71 2.88
C LYS A 115 22.84 -2.54 2.00
N LYS A 116 21.95 -1.64 2.40
CA LYS A 116 20.84 -1.19 1.55
C LYS A 116 21.37 -0.42 0.36
N ALA A 117 20.75 -0.60 -0.80
CA ALA A 117 20.98 0.26 -1.95
C ALA A 117 20.45 1.68 -1.65
N HIS A 118 21.12 2.69 -2.17
CA HIS A 118 20.67 4.07 -2.09
C HIS A 118 19.39 4.23 -2.92
N GLU A 119 18.31 4.70 -2.28
CA GLU A 119 17.07 5.07 -2.95
C GLU A 119 17.14 6.59 -3.22
N PRO A 120 17.26 7.00 -4.49
CA PRO A 120 17.18 8.42 -4.81
C PRO A 120 15.78 8.93 -4.40
N LYS A 121 15.73 10.09 -3.79
CA LYS A 121 14.48 10.76 -3.49
C LYS A 121 13.97 11.37 -4.80
N GLU A 122 13.05 10.69 -5.46
CA GLU A 122 12.30 11.28 -6.55
C GLU A 122 11.31 12.30 -5.96
N TYR A 123 11.62 13.58 -6.13
CA TYR A 123 10.72 14.68 -5.78
C TYR A 123 9.85 15.10 -6.97
N ASP A 124 10.19 14.65 -8.16
CA ASP A 124 9.57 15.07 -9.42
C ASP A 124 8.62 13.97 -9.91
N HIS A 125 7.37 14.06 -9.46
CA HIS A 125 6.30 13.29 -10.03
C HIS A 125 5.61 14.14 -11.09
N GLU A 126 5.56 13.66 -12.32
CA GLU A 126 4.75 14.27 -13.36
C GLU A 126 3.28 14.28 -12.90
N ILE A 127 2.71 15.50 -12.76
CA ILE A 127 1.35 15.71 -12.29
C ILE A 127 0.48 16.06 -13.50
N PRO A 128 -0.64 15.34 -13.72
CA PRO A 128 -1.48 15.61 -14.86
C PRO A 128 -2.12 17.00 -14.77
N THR A 129 -2.17 17.69 -15.90
CA THR A 129 -2.97 18.91 -16.06
C THR A 129 -4.47 18.58 -16.11
N LYS A 130 -5.33 19.57 -15.86
CA LYS A 130 -6.79 19.39 -16.01
C LYS A 130 -7.18 18.93 -17.41
N ASP A 131 -6.50 19.42 -18.46
CA ASP A 131 -6.76 18.98 -19.83
C ASP A 131 -6.42 17.50 -20.05
N GLN A 132 -5.34 17.01 -19.45
CA GLN A 132 -5.01 15.60 -19.48
C GLN A 132 -6.02 14.75 -18.72
N LEU A 133 -6.50 15.23 -17.56
CA LEU A 133 -7.57 14.55 -16.81
C LEU A 133 -8.89 14.53 -17.57
N ARG A 134 -9.26 15.62 -18.28
CA ARG A 134 -10.43 15.65 -19.16
C ARG A 134 -10.33 14.66 -20.32
N ARG A 135 -9.17 14.57 -20.98
CA ARG A 135 -8.95 13.57 -22.04
C ARG A 135 -9.07 12.16 -21.48
N ALA A 136 -8.41 11.89 -20.35
CA ALA A 136 -8.51 10.61 -19.66
C ALA A 136 -9.95 10.23 -19.33
N PHE A 137 -10.71 11.14 -18.75
CA PHE A 137 -12.12 10.95 -18.40
C PHE A 137 -13.02 10.70 -19.63
N ASN A 138 -12.83 11.47 -20.69
CA ASN A 138 -13.64 11.36 -21.90
C ASN A 138 -13.41 10.05 -22.66
N ALA A 139 -12.24 9.43 -22.54
CA ALA A 139 -11.92 8.11 -23.10
C ALA A 139 -12.63 6.95 -22.37
N LEU A 140 -13.13 7.18 -21.17
CA LEU A 140 -13.92 6.20 -20.43
C LEU A 140 -15.38 6.24 -20.92
N THR A 141 -15.88 5.10 -21.38
CA THR A 141 -17.23 5.02 -21.95
C THR A 141 -18.27 4.51 -20.96
N ASP A 142 -17.87 3.64 -20.03
CA ASP A 142 -18.74 3.05 -19.01
C ASP A 142 -18.93 4.04 -17.84
N VAL A 143 -20.18 4.22 -17.40
CA VAL A 143 -20.52 5.14 -16.30
C VAL A 143 -19.84 4.74 -14.98
N ARG A 144 -19.60 3.44 -14.73
CA ARG A 144 -18.85 2.94 -13.60
C ARG A 144 -17.38 3.35 -13.68
N GLU A 145 -16.76 3.26 -14.88
CA GLU A 145 -15.37 3.69 -15.09
C GLU A 145 -15.22 5.19 -14.80
N LYS A 146 -16.16 6.00 -15.28
CA LYS A 146 -16.22 7.45 -15.01
C LYS A 146 -16.40 7.77 -13.53
N ALA A 147 -17.31 7.08 -12.86
CA ALA A 147 -17.53 7.22 -11.42
C ALA A 147 -16.28 6.87 -10.61
N ILE A 148 -15.60 5.76 -10.95
CA ILE A 148 -14.35 5.34 -10.32
C ILE A 148 -13.27 6.41 -10.51
N PHE A 149 -13.08 6.91 -11.72
CA PHE A 149 -12.08 7.92 -12.03
C PHE A 149 -12.27 9.19 -11.19
N LEU A 150 -13.47 9.77 -11.23
CA LEU A 150 -13.79 10.97 -10.46
C LEU A 150 -13.70 10.75 -8.95
N PHE A 151 -14.11 9.58 -8.48
CA PHE A 151 -14.02 9.26 -7.06
C PHE A 151 -12.57 9.26 -6.55
N TYR A 152 -11.63 8.71 -7.32
CA TYR A 152 -10.21 8.80 -6.96
C TYR A 152 -9.66 10.22 -7.05
N ALA A 153 -10.02 10.96 -8.09
CA ALA A 153 -9.54 12.32 -8.32
C ALA A 153 -10.04 13.29 -7.24
N THR A 154 -11.27 13.12 -6.76
CA THR A 154 -11.89 14.06 -5.82
C THR A 154 -11.73 13.70 -4.35
N THR A 155 -11.54 12.40 -4.02
CA THR A 155 -11.38 11.98 -2.62
C THR A 155 -9.93 11.90 -2.16
N GLY A 156 -8.99 11.74 -3.09
CA GLY A 156 -7.58 11.53 -2.78
C GLY A 156 -7.28 10.26 -1.99
N LEU A 157 -8.20 9.29 -1.92
CA LEU A 157 -8.04 8.01 -1.20
C LEU A 157 -7.04 7.07 -1.89
N ARG A 158 -6.51 6.11 -1.13
CA ARG A 158 -5.65 5.05 -1.69
C ARG A 158 -6.46 4.03 -2.47
N CYS A 159 -5.82 3.39 -3.47
CA CYS A 159 -6.45 2.35 -4.28
C CYS A 159 -7.17 1.29 -3.43
N SER A 160 -6.48 0.73 -2.44
CA SER A 160 -7.03 -0.30 -1.58
C SER A 160 -8.14 0.19 -0.63
N GLU A 161 -8.18 1.48 -0.31
CA GLU A 161 -9.24 2.08 0.51
C GLU A 161 -10.53 2.13 -0.30
N VAL A 162 -10.50 2.73 -1.49
CA VAL A 162 -11.69 2.83 -2.37
C VAL A 162 -12.28 1.47 -2.72
N LEU A 163 -11.43 0.48 -3.07
CA LEU A 163 -11.90 -0.86 -3.42
C LEU A 163 -12.52 -1.64 -2.24
N ARG A 164 -12.38 -1.15 -1.00
CA ARG A 164 -12.96 -1.76 0.21
C ARG A 164 -14.19 -1.04 0.72
N LEU A 165 -14.50 0.15 0.22
CA LEU A 165 -15.64 0.92 0.71
C LEU A 165 -16.96 0.15 0.58
N ASN A 166 -17.73 0.22 1.67
CA ASN A 166 -19.12 -0.25 1.71
C ASN A 166 -20.04 0.93 1.40
N ARG A 167 -20.94 0.78 0.40
CA ARG A 167 -21.82 1.86 -0.03
C ARG A 167 -22.83 2.32 1.01
N TYR A 168 -23.16 1.45 1.96
CA TYR A 168 -24.16 1.73 2.99
C TYR A 168 -23.54 2.30 4.27
N GLU A 169 -22.31 1.88 4.59
CA GLU A 169 -21.69 2.20 5.86
C GLU A 169 -20.63 3.32 5.78
N ASP A 170 -19.90 3.39 4.64
CA ASP A 170 -18.77 4.28 4.51
C ASP A 170 -19.10 5.57 3.77
N ILE A 171 -20.28 5.65 3.11
CA ILE A 171 -20.68 6.80 2.29
C ILE A 171 -21.87 7.51 2.92
N ASP A 172 -21.70 8.80 3.16
CA ASP A 172 -22.76 9.72 3.50
C ASP A 172 -23.12 10.54 2.25
N PHE A 173 -24.15 10.10 1.53
CA PHE A 173 -24.57 10.75 0.28
C PHE A 173 -25.10 12.17 0.50
N LYS A 174 -25.70 12.47 1.65
CA LYS A 174 -26.23 13.81 1.96
C LYS A 174 -25.12 14.83 2.10
N LEU A 175 -24.02 14.41 2.76
CA LEU A 175 -22.86 15.28 2.98
C LEU A 175 -21.76 15.10 1.94
N ARG A 176 -21.93 14.18 0.98
CA ARG A 176 -20.87 13.78 0.03
C ARG A 176 -19.58 13.37 0.77
N ALA A 177 -19.73 12.73 1.92
CA ALA A 177 -18.63 12.36 2.78
C ALA A 177 -18.28 10.88 2.68
N VAL A 178 -17.00 10.57 2.79
CA VAL A 178 -16.46 9.22 2.85
C VAL A 178 -15.79 9.03 4.21
N LYS A 179 -16.25 8.05 4.97
CA LYS A 179 -15.74 7.71 6.30
C LYS A 179 -15.15 6.30 6.24
N SER A 180 -13.92 6.16 5.79
CA SER A 180 -13.27 4.85 5.77
C SER A 180 -13.01 4.36 7.19
N LYS A 181 -13.57 3.20 7.56
CA LYS A 181 -13.41 2.58 8.89
C LYS A 181 -12.13 1.74 9.03
N HIS A 182 -11.34 1.60 7.96
CA HIS A 182 -10.21 0.70 7.95
C HIS A 182 -8.93 1.32 8.52
N ASP A 183 -8.78 1.22 9.83
CA ASP A 183 -7.53 1.53 10.53
C ASP A 183 -6.52 0.39 10.39
N THR A 184 -5.29 0.72 10.02
CA THR A 184 -4.13 -0.14 10.18
C THR A 184 -3.13 0.52 11.13
N ARG A 185 -2.13 -0.22 11.62
CA ARG A 185 -1.11 0.31 12.53
C ARG A 185 -0.44 1.59 12.02
N THR A 186 -0.33 1.76 10.71
CA THR A 186 0.35 2.90 10.05
C THR A 186 -0.57 3.83 9.27
N LYS A 187 -1.86 3.48 9.13
CA LYS A 187 -2.84 4.24 8.33
C LYS A 187 -4.09 4.41 9.16
N LYS A 188 -4.44 5.65 9.46
CA LYS A 188 -5.69 5.97 10.15
C LYS A 188 -6.84 6.06 9.15
N ALA A 189 -8.05 5.69 9.59
CA ALA A 189 -9.27 6.00 8.87
C ALA A 189 -9.36 7.50 8.62
N GLY A 190 -9.52 7.87 7.36
CA GLY A 190 -9.65 9.27 6.94
C GLY A 190 -11.11 9.64 6.75
N ILE A 191 -11.40 10.92 6.94
CA ILE A 191 -12.63 11.53 6.49
C ILE A 191 -12.28 12.38 5.28
N THR A 192 -12.91 12.10 4.14
CA THR A 192 -12.76 12.91 2.93
C THR A 192 -14.13 13.16 2.30
N PHE A 193 -14.16 13.89 1.21
CA PHE A 193 -15.38 14.24 0.51
C PHE A 193 -15.17 14.03 -1.00
N TYR A 194 -16.28 14.01 -1.73
CA TYR A 194 -16.28 14.10 -3.18
C TYR A 194 -17.12 15.29 -3.63
N ASN A 195 -16.82 15.82 -4.80
CA ASN A 195 -17.49 16.99 -5.34
C ASN A 195 -18.74 16.63 -6.16
N GLU A 196 -19.40 17.64 -6.71
CA GLU A 196 -20.63 17.49 -7.51
C GLU A 196 -20.39 16.73 -8.83
N GLU A 197 -19.24 16.93 -9.48
CA GLU A 197 -18.89 16.19 -10.69
C GLU A 197 -18.83 14.67 -10.42
N CYS A 198 -18.23 14.29 -9.28
CA CYS A 198 -18.19 12.89 -8.85
C CYS A 198 -19.58 12.36 -8.44
N GLU A 199 -20.37 13.16 -7.71
CA GLU A 199 -21.71 12.80 -7.27
C GLU A 199 -22.60 12.42 -8.46
N GLU A 200 -22.61 13.22 -9.51
CA GLU A 200 -23.40 12.97 -10.71
C GLU A 200 -23.14 11.56 -11.30
N TYR A 201 -21.88 11.23 -11.53
CA TYR A 201 -21.51 9.94 -12.12
C TYR A 201 -21.65 8.78 -11.13
N LEU A 202 -21.39 9.03 -9.85
CA LEU A 202 -21.58 8.02 -8.80
C LEU A 202 -23.05 7.61 -8.67
N LEU A 203 -23.97 8.58 -8.66
CA LEU A 203 -25.41 8.29 -8.60
C LEU A 203 -25.90 7.60 -9.87
N LYS A 204 -25.47 8.05 -11.07
CA LYS A 204 -25.77 7.36 -12.34
C LYS A 204 -25.32 5.89 -12.29
N TYR A 205 -24.09 5.64 -11.79
CA TYR A 205 -23.60 4.28 -11.65
C TYR A 205 -24.40 3.47 -10.63
N LEU A 206 -24.68 4.00 -9.46
CA LEU A 206 -25.44 3.29 -8.43
C LEU A 206 -26.87 2.97 -8.87
N ASN A 207 -27.51 3.88 -9.60
CA ASN A 207 -28.86 3.66 -10.14
C ASN A 207 -28.88 2.63 -11.29
N SER A 208 -27.77 2.46 -12.00
CA SER A 208 -27.66 1.43 -13.05
C SER A 208 -27.29 0.04 -12.52
N ARG A 209 -27.08 -0.10 -11.21
CA ARG A 209 -26.70 -1.40 -10.61
C ARG A 209 -27.92 -2.26 -10.32
N GLU A 210 -27.87 -3.47 -10.79
CA GLU A 210 -28.88 -4.52 -10.50
C GLU A 210 -28.45 -5.41 -9.30
N ASP A 211 -27.17 -5.35 -8.91
CA ASP A 211 -26.65 -6.19 -7.82
C ASP A 211 -26.86 -5.59 -6.43
N GLN A 212 -26.96 -6.45 -5.41
CA GLN A 212 -27.10 -6.08 -3.99
C GLN A 212 -25.76 -6.05 -3.22
N LYS A 213 -24.62 -6.09 -3.92
CA LYS A 213 -23.32 -6.12 -3.26
C LYS A 213 -23.07 -4.84 -2.48
N GLU A 214 -22.56 -4.98 -1.27
CA GLU A 214 -22.26 -3.87 -0.36
C GLU A 214 -21.09 -3.00 -0.82
N ARG A 215 -20.19 -3.54 -1.64
CA ARG A 215 -19.05 -2.76 -2.17
C ARG A 215 -19.54 -1.57 -2.96
N LEU A 216 -18.95 -0.38 -2.69
CA LEU A 216 -19.26 0.83 -3.46
C LEU A 216 -19.01 0.59 -4.96
N PHE A 217 -17.84 0.07 -5.31
CA PHE A 217 -17.51 -0.32 -6.68
C PHE A 217 -17.37 -1.84 -6.78
N SER A 218 -18.31 -2.48 -7.46
CA SER A 218 -18.26 -3.92 -7.78
C SER A 218 -17.51 -4.12 -9.09
N ILE A 219 -16.20 -4.29 -9.00
CA ILE A 219 -15.32 -4.44 -10.17
C ILE A 219 -14.22 -5.47 -9.90
N GLY A 220 -13.94 -6.32 -10.88
CA GLY A 220 -12.82 -7.24 -10.85
C GLY A 220 -11.47 -6.54 -11.09
N TRP A 221 -10.38 -7.18 -10.67
CA TRP A 221 -9.05 -6.57 -10.77
C TRP A 221 -8.61 -6.26 -12.20
N ARG A 222 -8.82 -7.16 -13.15
CA ARG A 222 -8.45 -6.94 -14.57
C ARG A 222 -9.24 -5.79 -15.22
N PRO A 223 -10.58 -5.74 -15.13
CA PRO A 223 -11.34 -4.58 -15.60
C PRO A 223 -10.92 -3.27 -14.91
N PHE A 224 -10.61 -3.31 -13.61
CA PHE A 224 -10.10 -2.14 -12.88
C PHE A 224 -8.78 -1.62 -13.46
N LEU A 225 -7.84 -2.49 -13.83
CA LEU A 225 -6.59 -2.07 -14.46
C LEU A 225 -6.82 -1.42 -15.83
N ARG A 226 -7.75 -1.95 -16.64
CA ARG A 226 -8.06 -1.40 -17.97
C ARG A 226 -8.56 0.04 -17.93
N ILE A 227 -9.20 0.48 -16.83
CA ILE A 227 -9.60 1.88 -16.66
C ILE A 227 -8.36 2.79 -16.77
N TRP A 228 -7.31 2.40 -16.07
CA TRP A 228 -6.08 3.19 -15.98
C TRP A 228 -5.24 3.11 -17.26
N ASP A 229 -5.28 1.98 -17.97
CA ASP A 229 -4.64 1.83 -19.28
C ASP A 229 -5.29 2.77 -20.28
N LYS A 230 -6.64 2.76 -20.43
CA LYS A 230 -7.40 3.68 -21.30
C LYS A 230 -7.16 5.15 -20.93
N ALA A 231 -7.22 5.47 -19.64
CA ALA A 231 -7.01 6.83 -19.14
C ALA A 231 -5.60 7.33 -19.44
N SER A 232 -4.58 6.48 -19.28
CA SER A 232 -3.18 6.82 -19.55
C SER A 232 -2.92 7.07 -21.02
N GLU A 233 -3.45 6.22 -21.90
CA GLU A 233 -3.33 6.36 -23.35
C GLU A 233 -3.91 7.69 -23.83
N ALA A 234 -5.13 8.02 -23.41
CA ALA A 234 -5.81 9.25 -23.77
C ALA A 234 -5.17 10.51 -23.20
N ALA A 235 -4.61 10.42 -21.98
CA ALA A 235 -3.91 11.55 -21.36
C ALA A 235 -2.53 11.80 -21.99
N GLY A 236 -1.94 10.81 -22.66
CA GLY A 236 -0.55 10.84 -23.12
C GLY A 236 0.46 10.79 -21.98
N MET A 237 0.04 10.31 -20.81
CA MET A 237 0.89 10.10 -19.64
C MET A 237 0.31 9.01 -18.73
N ARG A 238 1.12 8.49 -17.83
CA ARG A 238 0.67 7.45 -16.90
C ARG A 238 -0.35 8.02 -15.89
N ILE A 239 -1.59 7.58 -15.97
CA ILE A 239 -2.66 7.88 -15.00
C ILE A 239 -2.93 6.62 -14.15
N THR A 240 -2.91 6.78 -12.84
CA THR A 240 -3.19 5.70 -11.87
C THR A 240 -3.90 6.27 -10.65
N PRO A 241 -4.52 5.45 -9.78
CA PRO A 241 -5.06 5.93 -8.50
C PRO A 241 -4.03 6.68 -7.65
N GLN A 242 -2.75 6.29 -7.71
CA GLN A 242 -1.69 6.98 -6.97
C GLN A 242 -1.38 8.36 -7.57
N VAL A 243 -1.35 8.47 -8.91
CA VAL A 243 -1.15 9.75 -9.61
C VAL A 243 -2.31 10.70 -9.30
N LEU A 244 -3.56 10.23 -9.37
CA LEU A 244 -4.73 11.05 -9.00
C LEU A 244 -4.69 11.50 -7.53
N ARG A 245 -4.18 10.66 -6.64
CA ARG A 245 -4.00 11.04 -5.24
C ARG A 245 -2.92 12.10 -5.05
N ILE A 246 -1.84 12.07 -5.84
CA ILE A 246 -0.81 13.13 -5.85
C ILE A 246 -1.42 14.41 -6.42
N TRP A 247 -2.10 14.31 -7.56
CA TRP A 247 -2.81 15.43 -8.16
C TRP A 247 -3.78 16.10 -7.17
N PHE A 248 -4.63 15.31 -6.49
CA PHE A 248 -5.54 15.82 -5.46
C PHE A 248 -4.81 16.64 -4.39
N SER A 249 -3.68 16.15 -3.87
CA SER A 249 -2.96 16.89 -2.82
C SER A 249 -2.33 18.18 -3.35
N THR A 250 -1.83 18.16 -4.57
CA THR A 250 -1.25 19.35 -5.21
C THR A 250 -2.35 20.39 -5.53
N GLU A 251 -3.41 19.98 -6.19
CA GLU A 251 -4.53 20.85 -6.54
C GLU A 251 -5.18 21.48 -5.30
N MET A 252 -5.42 20.67 -4.23
CA MET A 252 -5.95 21.21 -2.96
C MET A 252 -5.00 22.24 -2.33
N GLY A 253 -3.69 22.04 -2.43
CA GLY A 253 -2.68 22.99 -1.98
C GLY A 253 -2.72 24.29 -2.81
N GLU A 254 -2.80 24.21 -4.12
CA GLU A 254 -2.93 25.35 -5.03
C GLU A 254 -4.22 26.14 -4.79
N LEU A 255 -5.30 25.44 -4.43
CA LEU A 255 -6.57 26.04 -4.01
C LEU A 255 -6.54 26.63 -2.59
N GLY A 256 -5.38 26.66 -1.94
CA GLY A 256 -5.16 27.29 -0.64
C GLY A 256 -5.61 26.45 0.56
N VAL A 257 -5.83 25.16 0.41
CA VAL A 257 -6.15 24.28 1.54
C VAL A 257 -4.87 23.94 2.31
N PRO A 258 -4.76 24.29 3.61
CA PRO A 258 -3.59 23.97 4.40
C PRO A 258 -3.30 22.45 4.46
N ASP A 259 -2.02 22.06 4.37
CA ASP A 259 -1.54 20.65 4.32
C ASP A 259 -2.16 19.77 5.41
N ARG A 260 -2.35 20.31 6.63
CA ARG A 260 -2.96 19.58 7.74
C ARG A 260 -4.37 19.04 7.43
N TYR A 261 -5.14 19.74 6.59
CA TYR A 261 -6.47 19.27 6.15
C TYR A 261 -6.37 18.32 4.99
N VAL A 262 -5.46 18.58 4.03
CA VAL A 262 -5.16 17.65 2.94
C VAL A 262 -4.69 16.30 3.50
N ASP A 263 -3.85 16.30 4.54
CA ASP A 263 -3.42 15.09 5.24
C ASP A 263 -4.61 14.34 5.88
N ILE A 264 -5.58 15.05 6.47
CA ILE A 264 -6.79 14.44 7.00
C ILE A 264 -7.61 13.78 5.88
N PHE A 265 -7.88 14.51 4.78
CA PHE A 265 -8.62 13.98 3.63
C PHE A 265 -7.95 12.75 3.03
N GLN A 266 -6.65 12.72 3.02
CA GLN A 266 -5.88 11.57 2.53
C GLN A 266 -5.64 10.46 3.57
N GLY A 267 -6.15 10.58 4.80
CA GLY A 267 -5.91 9.59 5.86
C GLY A 267 -4.42 9.42 6.18
N ARG A 268 -3.65 10.52 6.17
CA ARG A 268 -2.25 10.54 6.62
C ARG A 268 -2.20 10.87 8.11
N ALA A 269 -1.25 10.26 8.83
CA ALA A 269 -1.01 10.65 10.22
C ALA A 269 -0.40 12.06 10.24
N PRO A 270 -0.91 12.98 11.09
CA PRO A 270 -0.34 14.31 11.23
C PRO A 270 1.14 14.25 11.62
N LYS A 271 2.00 15.00 10.93
CA LYS A 271 3.45 15.01 11.17
C LYS A 271 3.87 15.89 12.36
N THR A 272 3.04 16.87 12.71
CA THR A 272 3.36 17.84 13.78
C THR A 272 2.41 17.70 14.98
N VAL A 273 2.90 18.09 16.18
CA VAL A 273 2.08 18.16 17.41
C VAL A 273 0.89 19.09 17.20
N LEU A 274 1.09 20.24 16.55
CA LEU A 274 0.04 21.20 16.24
C LEU A 274 -1.07 20.57 15.39
N ALA A 275 -0.72 19.88 14.30
CA ALA A 275 -1.69 19.22 13.43
C ALA A 275 -2.41 18.07 14.15
N LYS A 276 -1.74 17.38 15.07
CA LYS A 276 -2.31 16.25 15.83
C LYS A 276 -3.34 16.69 16.86
N HIS A 277 -3.07 17.77 17.58
CA HIS A 277 -3.87 18.17 18.76
C HIS A 277 -4.78 19.37 18.50
N TYR A 278 -4.41 20.29 17.63
CA TYR A 278 -5.11 21.58 17.45
C TYR A 278 -5.91 21.69 16.15
N THR A 279 -5.92 20.65 15.31
CA THR A 279 -6.77 20.66 14.12
C THR A 279 -8.18 20.17 14.47
N GLY A 280 -9.16 21.07 14.37
CA GLY A 280 -10.57 20.71 14.53
C GLY A 280 -11.00 19.73 13.42
N LYS A 281 -11.46 18.54 13.84
CA LYS A 281 -11.85 17.43 12.94
C LYS A 281 -13.36 17.25 12.83
N GLY A 282 -14.15 18.26 13.21
CA GLY A 282 -15.60 18.21 13.06
C GLY A 282 -15.98 18.04 11.59
N LEU A 283 -16.88 17.09 11.30
CA LEU A 283 -17.29 16.72 9.93
C LEU A 283 -17.75 17.95 9.12
N GLU A 284 -18.62 18.77 9.69
CA GLU A 284 -19.13 19.98 9.04
C GLU A 284 -18.04 21.02 8.74
N ARG A 285 -17.06 21.14 9.64
CA ARG A 285 -15.93 22.05 9.44
C ARG A 285 -15.04 21.55 8.30
N LEU A 286 -14.73 20.27 8.26
CA LEU A 286 -13.94 19.66 7.19
C LEU A 286 -14.68 19.77 5.86
N LYS A 287 -16.00 19.57 5.85
CA LYS A 287 -16.85 19.74 4.67
C LYS A 287 -16.78 21.16 4.13
N ARG A 288 -16.93 22.17 4.99
CA ARG A 288 -16.82 23.58 4.58
C ARG A 288 -15.45 23.90 3.98
N ILE A 289 -14.38 23.36 4.53
CA ILE A 289 -13.02 23.57 4.00
C ILE A 289 -12.89 22.94 2.62
N TYR A 290 -13.39 21.71 2.45
CA TYR A 290 -13.38 21.01 1.18
C TYR A 290 -14.20 21.76 0.12
N ASP A 291 -15.44 22.16 0.44
CA ASP A 291 -16.33 22.86 -0.48
C ASP A 291 -15.81 24.26 -0.85
N LYS A 292 -15.24 24.99 0.13
CA LYS A 292 -14.64 26.31 -0.12
C LYS A 292 -13.46 26.22 -1.10
N ALA A 293 -12.73 25.13 -1.14
CA ALA A 293 -11.65 24.93 -2.09
C ALA A 293 -12.15 24.92 -3.54
N GLY A 294 -13.40 24.50 -3.77
CA GLY A 294 -13.98 24.50 -5.11
C GLY A 294 -13.26 23.56 -6.08
N LEU A 295 -12.74 22.41 -5.57
CA LEU A 295 -12.04 21.42 -6.39
C LEU A 295 -12.87 21.04 -7.62
N ARG A 296 -12.30 21.15 -8.81
CA ARG A 296 -12.87 20.72 -10.08
C ARG A 296 -11.85 19.86 -10.84
N VAL A 297 -12.33 18.79 -11.45
CA VAL A 297 -11.53 17.85 -12.23
C VAL A 297 -11.72 18.07 -13.73
N LEU A 298 -12.95 18.36 -14.13
CA LEU A 298 -13.36 18.45 -15.53
C LEU A 298 -13.50 19.92 -16.01
N ASN A 299 -13.57 20.88 -15.10
CA ASN A 299 -13.79 22.31 -15.39
C ASN A 299 -12.60 23.16 -14.97
#